data_a9c9a1abd5de1b8c0dda87b7fa238e6a
#
_entry.id   a9c9a1abd5de1b8c0dda87b7fa238e6a
#
_cell.length_a   1.000
_cell.length_b   1.000
_cell.length_c   1.000
_cell.angle_alpha   90.00
_cell.angle_beta   90.00
_cell.angle_gamma   90.00
#
_symmetry.space_group_name_H-M   'P 1'
#
loop_
_entity.id
_entity.type
_entity.pdbx_description
1 polymer ?
#
loop_
_entity_poly.entity_id
_entity_poly.type
_entity_poly.pdbx_seq_one_letter_code
_entity_poly.pdbx_strand_id
1 'polypeptide(L)'
;WIGLELGHNGGRRTGLAMTDDRHLDAHGRRFGVAELVRPATRAGPDKELTAGIVWQALAQIDRPVFLWNVVPIHPHRPGEELSNRRHTSPERDACLAQLSILVALVRPKRLVAIGNHASAALKRCGYRHALVRHPAFGGKHDFLKHVKQLG
;
A
#
# COMPACT_ATOMS: atom_id res chain seq x y z
N TRP A 1 1.61 3.66 6.85
CA TRP A 1 2.17 4.00 5.53
C TRP A 1 1.06 4.00 4.50
N ILE A 2 1.01 5.02 3.65
CA ILE A 2 -0.06 5.24 2.69
C ILE A 2 0.52 5.17 1.28
N GLY A 3 0.11 4.16 0.52
CA GLY A 3 0.33 4.03 -0.92
C GLY A 3 -0.78 4.70 -1.73
N LEU A 4 -0.73 4.56 -3.05
CA LEU A 4 -1.73 5.19 -3.92
C LEU A 4 -2.94 4.29 -4.18
N GLU A 5 -2.74 3.17 -4.86
CA GLU A 5 -3.82 2.27 -5.32
C GLU A 5 -3.35 0.81 -5.34
N LEU A 6 -4.27 -0.14 -5.41
CA LEU A 6 -3.94 -1.55 -5.48
C LEU A 6 -3.46 -1.92 -6.89
N GLY A 7 -2.31 -2.58 -6.98
CA GLY A 7 -1.83 -3.18 -8.23
C GLY A 7 -2.49 -4.52 -8.54
N HIS A 8 -2.52 -4.91 -9.83
CA HIS A 8 -3.19 -6.15 -10.26
C HIS A 8 -2.50 -7.43 -9.75
N ASN A 9 -1.17 -7.45 -9.60
CA ASN A 9 -0.42 -8.63 -9.12
C ASN A 9 -0.33 -8.72 -7.59
N GLY A 10 -0.75 -7.70 -6.87
CA GLY A 10 -0.68 -7.66 -5.42
C GLY A 10 -2.04 -7.40 -4.79
N GLY A 11 -2.30 -6.16 -4.44
CA GLY A 11 -3.47 -5.77 -3.67
C GLY A 11 -4.81 -6.15 -4.29
N ARG A 12 -4.95 -6.21 -5.62
CA ARG A 12 -6.16 -6.72 -6.26
C ARG A 12 -6.46 -8.17 -5.85
N ARG A 13 -5.41 -8.99 -5.73
CA ARG A 13 -5.53 -10.41 -5.40
C ARG A 13 -5.74 -10.64 -3.91
N THR A 14 -5.03 -9.90 -3.08
CA THR A 14 -5.00 -10.10 -1.63
C THR A 14 -6.02 -9.24 -0.86
N GLY A 15 -6.52 -8.16 -1.46
CA GLY A 15 -7.30 -7.15 -0.75
C GLY A 15 -6.45 -6.28 0.20
N LEU A 16 -5.13 -6.49 0.26
CA LEU A 16 -4.23 -5.85 1.21
C LEU A 16 -3.31 -4.83 0.53
N ALA A 17 -3.20 -3.66 1.11
CA ALA A 17 -2.30 -2.63 0.59
C ALA A 17 -0.85 -3.10 0.58
N MET A 18 -0.16 -2.90 -0.56
CA MET A 18 1.27 -3.19 -0.73
C MET A 18 1.67 -4.61 -0.29
N THR A 19 0.75 -5.58 -0.47
CA THR A 19 0.95 -6.97 -0.08
C THR A 19 0.52 -7.88 -1.22
N ASP A 20 1.41 -8.74 -1.68
CA ASP A 20 1.15 -9.76 -2.68
C ASP A 20 0.98 -11.16 -2.06
N ASP A 21 0.65 -12.16 -2.86
CA ASP A 21 0.42 -13.55 -2.39
C ASP A 21 1.62 -14.14 -1.63
N ARG A 22 2.85 -13.72 -1.97
CA ARG A 22 4.08 -14.23 -1.35
C ARG A 22 4.30 -13.70 0.06
N HIS A 23 3.66 -12.58 0.39
CA HIS A 23 3.82 -11.91 1.68
C HIS A 23 2.63 -12.09 2.63
N LEU A 24 1.62 -12.92 2.27
CA LEU A 24 0.46 -13.19 3.13
C LEU A 24 0.86 -13.80 4.48
N ASP A 25 1.77 -14.79 4.48
CA ASP A 25 2.25 -15.40 5.73
C ASP A 25 3.02 -14.41 6.60
N ALA A 26 3.84 -13.55 5.97
CA ALA A 26 4.55 -12.49 6.68
C ALA A 26 3.58 -11.45 7.25
N HIS A 27 2.51 -11.13 6.49
CA HIS A 27 1.44 -10.25 6.96
C HIS A 27 0.71 -10.85 8.16
N GLY A 28 0.30 -12.13 8.07
CA GLY A 28 -0.37 -12.83 9.16
C GLY A 28 0.46 -12.81 10.45
N ARG A 29 1.73 -13.19 10.37
CA ARG A 29 2.66 -13.17 11.51
C ARG A 29 2.83 -11.77 12.10
N ARG A 30 2.97 -10.75 11.25
CA ARG A 30 3.22 -9.38 11.72
C ARG A 30 2.02 -8.75 12.42
N PHE A 31 0.82 -9.04 11.95
CA PHE A 31 -0.41 -8.41 12.44
C PHE A 31 -1.25 -9.33 13.34
N GLY A 32 -0.75 -10.52 13.66
CA GLY A 32 -1.43 -11.46 14.56
C GLY A 32 -2.71 -12.07 13.96
N VAL A 33 -2.77 -12.20 12.63
CA VAL A 33 -3.89 -12.84 11.93
C VAL A 33 -3.54 -14.29 11.69
N ALA A 34 -4.27 -15.23 12.30
CA ALA A 34 -3.95 -16.65 12.30
C ALA A 34 -4.00 -17.27 10.89
N GLU A 35 -4.99 -16.89 10.09
CA GLU A 35 -5.16 -17.40 8.73
C GLU A 35 -5.57 -16.27 7.80
N LEU A 36 -4.83 -16.12 6.72
CA LEU A 36 -5.21 -15.28 5.58
C LEU A 36 -5.64 -16.18 4.43
N VAL A 37 -6.83 -15.96 3.92
CA VAL A 37 -7.35 -16.70 2.77
C VAL A 37 -6.49 -16.36 1.56
N ARG A 38 -5.85 -17.38 0.99
CA ARG A 38 -5.13 -17.22 -0.28
C ARG A 38 -6.13 -17.19 -1.42
N PRO A 39 -6.03 -16.27 -2.37
CA PRO A 39 -6.89 -16.26 -3.52
C PRO A 39 -6.78 -17.59 -4.28
N ALA A 40 -7.89 -18.26 -4.50
CA ALA A 40 -7.95 -19.45 -5.34
C ALA A 40 -7.80 -19.04 -6.82
N THR A 41 -6.59 -18.84 -7.28
CA THR A 41 -6.30 -18.57 -8.69
C THR A 41 -5.54 -19.73 -9.31
N ARG A 42 -5.83 -20.03 -10.59
CA ARG A 42 -5.15 -21.08 -11.37
C ARG A 42 -3.65 -20.78 -11.59
N ALA A 43 -3.28 -19.51 -11.58
CA ALA A 43 -1.88 -19.09 -11.58
C ALA A 43 -1.37 -19.11 -10.13
N GLY A 44 -0.19 -19.67 -9.89
CA GLY A 44 0.46 -19.69 -8.58
C GLY A 44 0.66 -18.28 -7.98
N PRO A 45 1.29 -18.17 -6.81
CA PRO A 45 1.44 -16.90 -6.10
C PRO A 45 2.18 -15.88 -6.97
N ASP A 46 1.51 -14.76 -7.22
CA ASP A 46 2.05 -13.64 -7.98
C ASP A 46 2.99 -12.79 -7.12
N LYS A 47 3.93 -12.14 -7.81
CA LYS A 47 4.91 -11.23 -7.23
C LYS A 47 4.63 -9.81 -7.68
N GLU A 48 4.56 -8.90 -6.72
CA GLU A 48 4.53 -7.47 -6.99
C GLU A 48 5.82 -6.80 -6.51
N LEU A 49 6.48 -6.02 -7.40
CA LEU A 49 7.75 -5.37 -7.09
C LEU A 49 7.63 -4.44 -5.86
N THR A 50 6.58 -3.65 -5.79
CA THR A 50 6.35 -2.72 -4.67
C THR A 50 6.17 -3.47 -3.36
N ALA A 51 5.35 -4.53 -3.35
CA ALA A 51 5.13 -5.36 -2.18
C ALA A 51 6.46 -5.96 -1.67
N GLY A 52 7.25 -6.57 -2.56
CA GLY A 52 8.54 -7.15 -2.18
C GLY A 52 9.49 -6.16 -1.49
N ILE A 53 9.55 -4.91 -1.97
CA ILE A 53 10.43 -3.89 -1.38
C ILE A 53 9.84 -3.36 -0.06
N VAL A 54 8.53 -3.16 0.02
CA VAL A 54 7.85 -2.74 1.26
C VAL A 54 8.05 -3.79 2.35
N TRP A 55 7.86 -5.07 2.05
CA TRP A 55 8.06 -6.15 3.03
C TRP A 55 9.53 -6.34 3.40
N GLN A 56 10.47 -6.09 2.49
CA GLN A 56 11.90 -6.02 2.82
C GLN A 56 12.19 -4.91 3.86
N ALA A 57 11.54 -3.76 3.74
CA ALA A 57 11.68 -2.68 4.72
C ALA A 57 11.01 -3.03 6.06
N LEU A 58 9.80 -3.59 6.03
CA LEU A 58 9.07 -3.99 7.23
C LEU A 58 9.80 -5.05 8.06
N ALA A 59 10.54 -5.95 7.42
CA ALA A 59 11.37 -6.95 8.11
C ALA A 59 12.51 -6.33 8.96
N GLN A 60 12.84 -5.05 8.74
CA GLN A 60 13.87 -4.32 9.48
C GLN A 60 13.31 -3.30 10.49
N ILE A 61 11.99 -3.32 10.71
CA ILE A 61 11.29 -2.36 11.55
C ILE A 61 10.45 -3.10 12.60
N ASP A 62 10.77 -2.95 13.87
CA ASP A 62 10.09 -3.66 14.96
C ASP A 62 8.80 -2.98 15.43
N ARG A 63 8.65 -1.68 15.15
CA ARG A 63 7.45 -0.94 15.54
C ARG A 63 6.23 -1.31 14.68
N PRO A 64 5.00 -1.12 15.20
CA PRO A 64 3.77 -1.31 14.43
C PRO A 64 3.71 -0.36 13.22
N VAL A 65 3.41 -0.91 12.05
CA VAL A 65 3.21 -0.16 10.81
C VAL A 65 1.90 -0.63 10.18
N PHE A 66 0.93 0.27 10.07
CA PHE A 66 -0.31 0.00 9.35
C PHE A 66 -0.14 0.39 7.87
N LEU A 67 -0.55 -0.49 6.96
CA LEU A 67 -0.48 -0.29 5.51
C LEU A 67 -1.86 0.04 4.94
N TRP A 68 -1.95 1.08 4.12
CA TRP A 68 -3.17 1.45 3.43
C TRP A 68 -2.89 2.13 2.09
N ASN A 69 -3.91 2.24 1.24
CA ASN A 69 -3.86 3.00 0.00
C ASN A 69 -4.90 4.13 0.00
N VAL A 70 -4.59 5.24 -0.65
CA VAL A 70 -5.55 6.34 -0.87
C VAL A 70 -6.79 5.82 -1.59
N VAL A 71 -6.59 5.01 -2.63
CA VAL A 71 -7.63 4.33 -3.40
C VAL A 71 -7.53 2.84 -3.08
N PRO A 72 -8.34 2.30 -2.16
CA PRO A 72 -8.23 0.92 -1.68
C PRO A 72 -8.90 -0.09 -2.62
N ILE A 73 -8.95 0.23 -3.89
CA ILE A 73 -9.45 -0.61 -4.98
C ILE A 73 -8.41 -0.70 -6.09
N HIS A 74 -8.62 -1.60 -7.03
CA HIS A 74 -7.78 -1.76 -8.21
C HIS A 74 -8.43 -1.11 -9.44
N PRO A 75 -7.99 0.08 -9.88
CA PRO A 75 -8.46 0.67 -11.12
C PRO A 75 -7.92 -0.08 -12.32
N HIS A 76 -8.80 -0.54 -13.20
CA HIS A 76 -8.46 -1.25 -14.43
C HIS A 76 -9.26 -0.72 -15.61
N ARG A 77 -8.89 -1.05 -16.84
CA ARG A 77 -9.67 -0.73 -18.03
C ARG A 77 -10.90 -1.62 -18.09
N PRO A 78 -12.03 -1.13 -18.63
CA PRO A 78 -13.21 -1.97 -18.83
C PRO A 78 -12.88 -3.23 -19.62
N GLY A 79 -13.25 -4.41 -19.10
CA GLY A 79 -12.95 -5.71 -19.73
C GLY A 79 -11.51 -6.20 -19.62
N GLU A 80 -10.60 -5.42 -19.04
CA GLU A 80 -9.18 -5.78 -18.88
C GLU A 80 -8.78 -5.79 -17.39
N GLU A 81 -9.30 -6.71 -16.61
CA GLU A 81 -9.12 -6.76 -15.15
C GLU A 81 -7.65 -6.90 -14.68
N LEU A 82 -6.77 -7.37 -15.56
CA LEU A 82 -5.34 -7.50 -15.28
C LEU A 82 -4.53 -6.27 -15.73
N SER A 83 -5.18 -5.23 -16.27
CA SER A 83 -4.52 -3.98 -16.57
C SER A 83 -4.41 -3.10 -15.33
N ASN A 84 -3.43 -2.20 -15.32
CA ASN A 84 -3.40 -1.08 -14.40
C ASN A 84 -3.77 0.19 -15.16
N ARG A 85 -4.75 0.95 -14.69
CA ARG A 85 -4.94 2.35 -15.10
C ARG A 85 -4.81 3.26 -13.89
N ARG A 86 -4.54 4.49 -14.13
CA ARG A 86 -4.61 5.50 -13.07
C ARG A 86 -6.09 5.72 -12.69
N HIS A 87 -6.34 5.88 -11.39
CA HIS A 87 -7.64 6.32 -10.89
C HIS A 87 -8.02 7.69 -11.49
N THR A 88 -9.29 7.95 -11.63
CA THR A 88 -9.83 9.28 -11.96
C THR A 88 -9.88 10.16 -10.73
N SER A 89 -10.03 11.48 -10.93
CA SER A 89 -10.19 12.41 -9.80
C SER A 89 -11.46 12.12 -8.97
N PRO A 90 -12.64 11.82 -9.56
CA PRO A 90 -13.80 11.42 -8.77
C PRO A 90 -13.59 10.14 -7.95
N GLU A 91 -12.93 9.10 -8.50
CA GLU A 91 -12.62 7.87 -7.76
C GLU A 91 -11.74 8.17 -6.55
N ARG A 92 -10.69 8.97 -6.73
CA ARG A 92 -9.84 9.38 -5.62
C ARG A 92 -10.62 10.18 -4.58
N ASP A 93 -11.37 11.18 -4.99
CA ASP A 93 -12.05 12.10 -4.08
C ASP A 93 -13.14 11.36 -3.27
N ALA A 94 -13.81 10.37 -3.86
CA ALA A 94 -14.71 9.47 -3.14
C ALA A 94 -13.98 8.66 -2.03
N CYS A 95 -12.70 8.33 -2.21
CA CYS A 95 -11.92 7.59 -1.22
C CYS A 95 -11.30 8.47 -0.11
N LEU A 96 -11.23 9.78 -0.29
CA LEU A 96 -10.59 10.66 0.71
C LEU A 96 -11.36 10.69 2.05
N ALA A 97 -12.67 10.63 2.02
CA ALA A 97 -13.48 10.55 3.24
C ALA A 97 -13.17 9.27 4.03
N GLN A 98 -13.07 8.13 3.35
CA GLN A 98 -12.70 6.84 3.97
C GLN A 98 -11.29 6.89 4.55
N LEU A 99 -10.32 7.50 3.85
CA LEU A 99 -8.96 7.70 4.36
C LEU A 99 -8.98 8.52 5.66
N SER A 100 -9.80 9.57 5.72
CA SER A 100 -9.92 10.42 6.91
C SER A 100 -10.53 9.66 8.10
N ILE A 101 -11.56 8.86 7.87
CA ILE A 101 -12.14 7.98 8.89
C ILE A 101 -11.10 6.99 9.40
N LEU A 102 -10.36 6.36 8.50
CA LEU A 102 -9.31 5.43 8.86
C LEU A 102 -8.21 6.06 9.72
N VAL A 103 -7.73 7.24 9.34
CA VAL A 103 -6.71 7.97 10.12
C VAL A 103 -7.24 8.32 11.52
N ALA A 104 -8.51 8.71 11.63
CA ALA A 104 -9.14 9.00 12.92
C ALA A 104 -9.28 7.75 13.81
N LEU A 105 -9.54 6.57 13.23
CA LEU A 105 -9.64 5.29 13.94
C LEU A 105 -8.26 4.77 14.39
N VAL A 106 -7.31 4.73 13.45
CA VAL A 106 -5.95 4.18 13.70
C VAL A 106 -5.12 5.09 14.60
N ARG A 107 -5.37 6.41 14.57
CA ARG A 107 -4.61 7.44 15.31
C ARG A 107 -3.09 7.26 15.21
N PRO A 108 -2.53 7.21 14.00
CA PRO A 108 -1.12 6.92 13.82
C PRO A 108 -0.26 8.05 14.41
N LYS A 109 0.83 7.71 15.11
CA LYS A 109 1.81 8.70 15.57
C LYS A 109 2.48 9.43 14.42
N ARG A 110 2.59 8.79 13.26
CA ARG A 110 3.19 9.35 12.05
C ARG A 110 2.51 8.81 10.80
N LEU A 111 2.19 9.71 9.87
CA LEU A 111 1.78 9.35 8.52
C LEU A 111 3.00 9.38 7.59
N VAL A 112 3.12 8.38 6.74
CA VAL A 112 4.17 8.29 5.71
C VAL A 112 3.51 8.07 4.37
N ALA A 113 3.70 9.00 3.45
CA ALA A 113 3.26 8.88 2.06
C ALA A 113 4.34 8.17 1.22
N ILE A 114 3.95 7.12 0.52
CA ILE A 114 4.82 6.42 -0.43
C ILE A 114 4.57 6.99 -1.83
N GLY A 115 5.45 7.88 -2.24
CA GLY A 115 5.39 8.57 -3.53
C GLY A 115 4.53 9.85 -3.51
N ASN A 116 4.75 10.67 -4.55
CA ASN A 116 4.17 12.02 -4.66
C ASN A 116 2.65 12.03 -4.72
N HIS A 117 2.02 11.04 -5.35
CA HIS A 117 0.56 10.98 -5.50
C HIS A 117 -0.14 10.70 -4.17
N ALA A 118 0.38 9.79 -3.35
CA ALA A 118 -0.12 9.56 -1.99
C ALA A 118 0.08 10.81 -1.12
N SER A 119 1.23 11.48 -1.26
CA SER A 119 1.52 12.75 -0.58
C SER A 119 0.51 13.84 -0.96
N ALA A 120 0.20 13.99 -2.25
CA ALA A 120 -0.78 14.98 -2.70
C ALA A 120 -2.18 14.71 -2.11
N ALA A 121 -2.59 13.45 -2.02
CA ALA A 121 -3.86 13.08 -1.40
C ALA A 121 -3.90 13.42 0.10
N LEU A 122 -2.86 13.08 0.85
CA LEU A 122 -2.76 13.43 2.27
C LEU A 122 -2.75 14.95 2.51
N LYS A 123 -2.09 15.72 1.65
CA LYS A 123 -2.14 17.19 1.68
C LYS A 123 -3.55 17.73 1.47
N ARG A 124 -4.31 17.17 0.53
CA ARG A 124 -5.73 17.55 0.30
C ARG A 124 -6.60 17.30 1.53
N CYS A 125 -6.31 16.26 2.30
CA CYS A 125 -6.98 15.98 3.58
C CYS A 125 -6.44 16.83 4.75
N GLY A 126 -5.48 17.72 4.53
CA GLY A 126 -4.89 18.55 5.59
C GLY A 126 -3.89 17.80 6.51
N TYR A 127 -3.46 16.60 6.16
CA TYR A 127 -2.57 15.81 7.00
C TYR A 127 -1.09 16.17 6.82
N ARG A 128 -0.41 16.44 7.94
CA ARG A 128 1.06 16.47 7.97
C ARG A 128 1.59 15.04 7.86
N HIS A 129 2.58 14.82 7.01
CA HIS A 129 3.15 13.50 6.76
C HIS A 129 4.61 13.59 6.31
N ALA A 130 5.35 12.50 6.47
CA ALA A 130 6.63 12.32 5.81
C ALA A 130 6.40 11.79 4.38
N LEU A 131 7.22 12.25 3.43
CA LEU A 131 7.22 11.74 2.06
C LEU A 131 8.43 10.85 1.87
N VAL A 132 8.21 9.64 1.37
CA VAL A 132 9.27 8.75 0.89
C VAL A 132 9.09 8.48 -0.60
N ARG A 133 10.21 8.28 -1.32
CA ARG A 133 10.17 7.94 -2.74
C ARG A 133 9.45 6.61 -2.93
N HIS A 134 8.64 6.50 -4.00
CA HIS A 134 8.01 5.24 -4.37
C HIS A 134 9.08 4.19 -4.70
N PRO A 135 8.97 2.93 -4.22
CA PRO A 135 10.03 1.93 -4.39
C PRO A 135 10.22 1.43 -5.83
N ALA A 136 9.19 1.52 -6.68
CA ALA A 136 9.31 1.18 -8.11
C ALA A 136 10.14 2.23 -8.88
N PHE A 137 10.44 1.92 -10.14
CA PHE A 137 11.14 2.82 -11.07
C PHE A 137 12.47 3.35 -10.51
N GLY A 138 13.33 2.45 -10.02
CA GLY A 138 14.63 2.79 -9.47
C GLY A 138 14.63 3.40 -8.07
N GLY A 139 13.46 3.53 -7.42
CA GLY A 139 13.33 4.14 -6.10
C GLY A 139 13.66 3.24 -4.90
N LYS A 140 14.01 1.97 -5.11
CA LYS A 140 14.21 0.99 -4.02
C LYS A 140 15.21 1.46 -2.97
N HIS A 141 16.39 1.91 -3.39
CA HIS A 141 17.46 2.32 -2.47
C HIS A 141 17.02 3.50 -1.61
N ASP A 142 16.49 4.55 -2.22
CA ASP A 142 16.02 5.74 -1.52
C ASP A 142 14.87 5.42 -0.57
N PHE A 143 13.92 4.57 -1.00
CA PHE A 143 12.83 4.11 -0.16
C PHE A 143 13.33 3.43 1.11
N LEU A 144 14.19 2.40 0.97
CA LEU A 144 14.74 1.63 2.10
C LEU A 144 15.55 2.54 3.05
N LYS A 145 16.35 3.45 2.51
CA LYS A 145 17.12 4.41 3.30
C LYS A 145 16.21 5.34 4.11
N HIS A 146 15.21 5.94 3.46
CA HIS A 146 14.34 6.93 4.12
C HIS A 146 13.42 6.27 5.17
N VAL A 147 12.82 5.11 4.90
CA VAL A 147 11.94 4.47 5.88
C VAL A 147 12.71 4.00 7.13
N LYS A 148 13.97 3.64 6.99
CA LYS A 148 14.86 3.32 8.12
C LYS A 148 15.12 4.55 8.99
N GLN A 149 15.28 5.74 8.40
CA GLN A 149 15.49 7.00 9.13
C GLN A 149 14.23 7.49 9.85
N LEU A 150 13.05 7.09 9.40
CA LEU A 150 11.78 7.41 10.06
C LEU A 150 11.53 6.52 11.29
N GLY A 151 12.40 5.56 11.51
CA GLY A 151 12.41 4.57 12.56
C GLY A 151 12.65 5.05 13.96
#